data_259fac6bc4473aa78e73a2559c5e7b5a
#
_entry.id   259fac6bc4473aa78e73a2559c5e7b5a
#
_cell.length_a   1.000
_cell.length_b   1.000
_cell.length_c   1.000
_cell.angle_alpha   90.00
_cell.angle_beta   90.00
_cell.angle_gamma   90.00
#
_symmetry.space_group_name_H-M   'P 1'
#
loop_
_entity.id
_entity.type
_entity.pdbx_description
1 polymer ?
#
loop_
_entity_poly.entity_id
_entity_poly.type
_entity_poly.pdbx_seq_one_letter_code
_entity_poly.pdbx_strand_id
1 'polypeptide(L)'
;MGDAKKNLKWSILVPTVPARRHIRAEGLECLYKQTEPFDDVELIVMEDNRTRTYGEKLQVMIDIAQGEYVNFVDDDDVIAHNYVERLRSEMDGVDCVGFQGEVSVSGGPWKKVFYSVENKEWRDERNGYYRNPQHLTPIRRELVLQIPWVGHYGADRDWSHRMAEAGLIQTENYVNETMYWYYAQPDKNREGVWR
;
A
#
# COMPACT_ATOMS: atom_id res chain seq x y z
N MET A 1 -12.02 -13.10 -32.10
CA MET A 1 -10.63 -13.06 -31.66
C MET A 1 -10.73 -12.78 -30.15
N GLY A 2 -10.48 -13.79 -29.34
CA GLY A 2 -10.49 -13.60 -27.88
C GLY A 2 -9.25 -12.81 -27.50
N ASP A 3 -9.45 -11.64 -26.87
CA ASP A 3 -8.35 -10.92 -26.26
C ASP A 3 -7.66 -11.86 -25.26
N ALA A 4 -6.40 -12.17 -25.54
CA ALA A 4 -5.57 -12.89 -24.57
C ALA A 4 -5.59 -12.05 -23.29
N LYS A 5 -6.09 -12.62 -22.19
CA LYS A 5 -6.13 -11.96 -20.89
C LYS A 5 -4.71 -11.51 -20.58
N LYS A 6 -4.47 -10.19 -20.55
CA LYS A 6 -3.16 -9.63 -20.27
C LYS A 6 -2.78 -10.08 -18.87
N ASN A 7 -1.68 -10.79 -18.71
CA ASN A 7 -1.20 -11.20 -17.39
C ASN A 7 -0.61 -9.96 -16.70
N LEU A 8 -1.43 -9.27 -15.92
CA LEU A 8 -0.98 -8.14 -15.15
C LEU A 8 -0.15 -8.63 -13.95
N LYS A 9 1.03 -8.09 -13.81
CA LYS A 9 1.94 -8.41 -12.71
C LYS A 9 1.55 -7.66 -11.44
N TRP A 10 1.14 -6.40 -11.55
CA TRP A 10 0.94 -5.56 -10.38
C TRP A 10 -0.26 -4.61 -10.54
N SER A 11 -1.08 -4.53 -9.48
CA SER A 11 -2.14 -3.52 -9.33
C SER A 11 -1.77 -2.57 -8.19
N ILE A 12 -1.57 -1.30 -8.51
CA ILE A 12 -1.38 -0.23 -7.54
C ILE A 12 -2.73 0.42 -7.29
N LEU A 13 -3.16 0.47 -6.02
CA LEU A 13 -4.51 0.87 -5.62
C LEU A 13 -4.43 2.20 -4.84
N VAL A 14 -5.15 3.24 -5.29
CA VAL A 14 -5.18 4.55 -4.65
C VAL A 14 -6.60 4.89 -4.20
N PRO A 15 -6.93 4.64 -2.92
CA PRO A 15 -8.22 5.06 -2.36
C PRO A 15 -8.22 6.57 -2.09
N THR A 16 -9.27 7.28 -2.52
CA THR A 16 -9.33 8.73 -2.34
C THR A 16 -10.76 9.25 -2.16
N VAL A 17 -10.89 10.53 -1.87
CA VAL A 17 -12.16 11.24 -1.74
C VAL A 17 -12.11 12.59 -2.48
N PRO A 18 -13.26 13.13 -2.95
CA PRO A 18 -13.28 14.40 -3.69
C PRO A 18 -12.62 15.58 -2.96
N ALA A 19 -12.72 15.61 -1.64
CA ALA A 19 -12.12 16.68 -0.82
C ALA A 19 -10.59 16.72 -0.86
N ARG A 20 -9.93 15.63 -1.29
CA ARG A 20 -8.46 15.50 -1.37
C ARG A 20 -7.90 15.73 -2.77
N ARG A 21 -8.71 16.11 -3.76
CA ARG A 21 -8.24 16.33 -5.15
C ARG A 21 -7.06 17.27 -5.27
N HIS A 22 -6.99 18.29 -4.41
CA HIS A 22 -5.90 19.26 -4.41
C HIS A 22 -4.59 18.75 -3.79
N ILE A 23 -4.64 17.73 -2.94
CA ILE A 23 -3.47 17.13 -2.29
C ILE A 23 -2.85 16.06 -3.19
N ARG A 24 -3.68 15.21 -3.78
CA ARG A 24 -3.27 14.03 -4.53
C ARG A 24 -2.71 14.29 -5.94
N ALA A 25 -2.93 15.48 -6.49
CA ALA A 25 -2.63 15.73 -7.91
C ALA A 25 -1.19 15.39 -8.30
N GLU A 26 -0.22 15.83 -7.50
CA GLU A 26 1.20 15.58 -7.76
C GLU A 26 1.58 14.11 -7.56
N GLY A 27 1.07 13.47 -6.50
CA GLY A 27 1.31 12.05 -6.22
C GLY A 27 0.77 11.14 -7.31
N LEU A 28 -0.46 11.39 -7.76
CA LEU A 28 -1.05 10.65 -8.87
C LEU A 28 -0.32 10.87 -10.20
N GLU A 29 0.09 12.10 -10.50
CA GLU A 29 0.88 12.38 -11.71
C GLU A 29 2.21 11.61 -11.68
N CYS A 30 2.87 11.55 -10.52
CA CYS A 30 4.07 10.77 -10.32
C CYS A 30 3.83 9.26 -10.58
N LEU A 31 2.75 8.70 -10.02
CA LEU A 31 2.38 7.30 -10.25
C LEU A 31 2.06 7.02 -11.72
N TYR A 32 1.28 7.87 -12.39
CA TYR A 32 0.97 7.72 -13.82
C TYR A 32 2.24 7.68 -14.66
N LYS A 33 3.18 8.60 -14.45
CA LYS A 33 4.45 8.63 -15.18
C LYS A 33 5.31 7.40 -14.94
N GLN A 34 5.29 6.87 -13.72
CA GLN A 34 6.06 5.67 -13.38
C GLN A 34 5.42 4.37 -13.88
N THR A 35 4.09 4.32 -14.02
CA THR A 35 3.38 3.14 -14.54
C THR A 35 3.34 3.08 -16.07
N GLU A 36 3.37 4.24 -16.76
CA GLU A 36 3.28 4.34 -18.23
C GLU A 36 4.23 3.41 -18.99
N PRO A 37 5.52 3.21 -18.58
CA PRO A 37 6.44 2.32 -19.29
C PRO A 37 6.11 0.83 -19.16
N PHE A 38 5.23 0.43 -18.25
CA PHE A 38 4.96 -0.96 -17.91
C PHE A 38 3.55 -1.37 -18.33
N ASP A 39 3.46 -2.24 -19.30
CA ASP A 39 2.19 -2.69 -19.82
C ASP A 39 1.54 -3.82 -18.98
N ASP A 40 2.25 -4.33 -17.97
CA ASP A 40 1.81 -5.31 -16.99
C ASP A 40 1.55 -4.73 -15.58
N VAL A 41 1.53 -3.39 -15.46
CA VAL A 41 1.14 -2.67 -14.24
C VAL A 41 -0.16 -1.92 -14.49
N GLU A 42 -1.12 -2.06 -13.59
CA GLU A 42 -2.34 -1.23 -13.60
C GLU A 42 -2.38 -0.30 -12.40
N LEU A 43 -2.91 0.90 -12.61
CA LEU A 43 -3.18 1.88 -11.57
C LEU A 43 -4.70 2.04 -11.44
N ILE A 44 -5.25 1.67 -10.28
CA ILE A 44 -6.67 1.81 -9.96
C ILE A 44 -6.85 2.93 -8.95
N VAL A 45 -7.47 4.02 -9.36
CA VAL A 45 -7.83 5.14 -8.49
C VAL A 45 -9.31 5.09 -8.20
N MET A 46 -9.69 4.90 -6.92
CA MET A 46 -11.09 4.87 -6.53
C MET A 46 -11.44 6.10 -5.69
N GLU A 47 -12.16 7.02 -6.32
CA GLU A 47 -12.74 8.17 -5.64
C GLU A 47 -14.20 7.89 -5.31
N ASP A 48 -14.56 7.95 -4.03
CA ASP A 48 -15.95 7.94 -3.59
C ASP A 48 -16.21 9.05 -2.57
N ASN A 49 -17.45 9.50 -2.46
CA ASN A 49 -17.83 10.53 -1.50
C ASN A 49 -18.21 9.93 -0.13
N ARG A 50 -17.34 9.04 0.39
CA ARG A 50 -17.56 8.35 1.68
C ARG A 50 -18.87 7.55 1.72
N THR A 51 -19.25 6.96 0.61
CA THR A 51 -20.44 6.11 0.50
C THR A 51 -20.21 4.71 1.05
N ARG A 52 -18.94 4.37 1.31
CA ARG A 52 -18.47 3.13 1.92
C ARG A 52 -17.59 3.43 3.11
N THR A 53 -17.46 2.47 4.01
CA THR A 53 -16.41 2.49 5.02
C THR A 53 -15.03 2.36 4.35
N TYR A 54 -13.97 2.71 5.06
CA TYR A 54 -12.61 2.58 4.51
C TYR A 54 -12.30 1.14 4.12
N GLY A 55 -12.55 0.17 5.02
CA GLY A 55 -12.31 -1.24 4.74
C GLY A 55 -13.14 -1.77 3.56
N GLU A 56 -14.41 -1.40 3.43
CA GLU A 56 -15.23 -1.77 2.27
C GLU A 56 -14.67 -1.23 0.97
N LYS A 57 -14.16 0.02 0.97
CA LYS A 57 -13.50 0.59 -0.21
C LYS A 57 -12.28 -0.21 -0.61
N LEU A 58 -11.38 -0.50 0.35
CA LEU A 58 -10.17 -1.28 0.11
C LEU A 58 -10.50 -2.68 -0.42
N GLN A 59 -11.52 -3.34 0.16
CA GLN A 59 -11.96 -4.66 -0.30
C GLN A 59 -12.42 -4.63 -1.77
N VAL A 60 -13.29 -3.67 -2.12
CA VAL A 60 -13.76 -3.51 -3.52
C VAL A 60 -12.60 -3.30 -4.48
N MET A 61 -11.58 -2.51 -4.10
CA MET A 61 -10.42 -2.27 -4.95
C MET A 61 -9.60 -3.54 -5.18
N ILE A 62 -9.42 -4.37 -4.14
CA ILE A 62 -8.73 -5.66 -4.27
C ILE A 62 -9.54 -6.64 -5.14
N ASP A 63 -10.87 -6.64 -5.00
CA ASP A 63 -11.76 -7.53 -5.77
C ASP A 63 -11.69 -7.24 -7.27
N ILE A 64 -11.60 -5.96 -7.67
CA ILE A 64 -11.51 -5.55 -9.08
C ILE A 64 -10.09 -5.58 -9.63
N ALA A 65 -9.05 -5.56 -8.80
CA ALA A 65 -7.65 -5.66 -9.21
C ALA A 65 -7.39 -6.95 -9.98
N GLN A 66 -6.52 -6.90 -11.00
CA GLN A 66 -6.21 -8.04 -11.85
C GLN A 66 -4.74 -8.46 -11.78
N GLY A 67 -3.88 -7.67 -11.14
CA GLY A 67 -2.47 -7.96 -10.96
C GLY A 67 -2.22 -9.20 -10.08
N GLU A 68 -1.13 -9.89 -10.34
CA GLU A 68 -0.64 -10.97 -9.48
C GLU A 68 -0.30 -10.44 -8.08
N TYR A 69 0.25 -9.22 -8.01
CA TYR A 69 0.52 -8.49 -6.77
C TYR A 69 -0.42 -7.30 -6.64
N VAL A 70 -0.71 -6.92 -5.39
CA VAL A 70 -1.47 -5.72 -5.05
C VAL A 70 -0.82 -4.98 -3.89
N ASN A 71 -0.92 -3.66 -3.90
CA ASN A 71 -0.70 -2.82 -2.73
C ASN A 71 -1.50 -1.53 -2.85
N PHE A 72 -1.56 -0.80 -1.76
CA PHE A 72 -2.14 0.54 -1.74
C PHE A 72 -1.04 1.60 -1.70
N VAL A 73 -1.35 2.77 -2.25
CA VAL A 73 -0.61 4.01 -2.07
C VAL A 73 -1.61 5.05 -1.60
N ASP A 74 -1.38 5.62 -0.42
CA ASP A 74 -2.26 6.65 0.11
C ASP A 74 -2.14 7.95 -0.70
N ASP A 75 -3.23 8.66 -0.88
CA ASP A 75 -3.35 9.78 -1.80
C ASP A 75 -2.68 11.09 -1.33
N ASP A 76 -2.17 11.10 -0.11
CA ASP A 76 -1.44 12.21 0.53
C ASP A 76 0.03 11.88 0.85
N ASP A 77 0.52 10.74 0.38
CA ASP A 77 1.87 10.28 0.63
C ASP A 77 2.80 10.48 -0.58
N VAL A 78 4.10 10.30 -0.36
CA VAL A 78 5.16 10.49 -1.36
C VAL A 78 5.88 9.18 -1.61
N ILE A 79 6.09 8.85 -2.88
CA ILE A 79 6.84 7.67 -3.32
C ILE A 79 8.20 8.05 -3.93
N ALA A 80 9.15 7.11 -3.94
CA ALA A 80 10.42 7.28 -4.61
C ALA A 80 10.25 7.46 -6.13
N HIS A 81 11.15 8.18 -6.77
CA HIS A 81 11.12 8.46 -8.20
C HIS A 81 11.21 7.20 -9.09
N ASN A 82 11.72 6.10 -8.54
CA ASN A 82 11.86 4.79 -9.17
C ASN A 82 11.00 3.71 -8.48
N TYR A 83 9.95 4.11 -7.75
CA TYR A 83 9.13 3.22 -6.93
C TYR A 83 8.58 2.02 -7.71
N VAL A 84 7.97 2.30 -8.87
CA VAL A 84 7.34 1.26 -9.68
C VAL A 84 8.39 0.31 -10.27
N GLU A 85 9.41 0.83 -10.93
CA GLU A 85 10.48 0.03 -11.53
C GLU A 85 11.18 -0.85 -10.50
N ARG A 86 11.55 -0.24 -9.36
CA ARG A 86 12.34 -0.89 -8.32
C ARG A 86 11.57 -2.01 -7.60
N LEU A 87 10.33 -1.76 -7.19
CA LEU A 87 9.53 -2.79 -6.51
C LEU A 87 9.07 -3.88 -7.47
N ARG A 88 8.68 -3.49 -8.72
CA ARG A 88 8.26 -4.46 -9.73
C ARG A 88 9.36 -5.47 -10.08
N SER A 89 10.62 -5.05 -10.11
CA SER A 89 11.76 -5.93 -10.42
C SER A 89 12.00 -7.02 -9.36
N GLU A 90 11.45 -6.87 -8.16
CA GLU A 90 11.61 -7.82 -7.04
C GLU A 90 10.42 -8.78 -6.85
N MET A 91 9.38 -8.70 -7.70
CA MET A 91 8.13 -9.46 -7.50
C MET A 91 8.19 -10.92 -7.97
N ASP A 92 9.32 -11.41 -8.49
CA ASP A 92 9.35 -12.75 -9.04
C ASP A 92 9.57 -13.82 -7.96
N GLY A 93 8.61 -14.75 -7.88
CA GLY A 93 8.74 -15.97 -7.07
C GLY A 93 8.58 -15.80 -5.57
N VAL A 94 8.18 -14.62 -5.08
CA VAL A 94 7.99 -14.33 -3.65
C VAL A 94 6.55 -13.97 -3.31
N ASP A 95 6.19 -14.02 -2.03
CA ASP A 95 4.85 -13.67 -1.56
C ASP A 95 4.67 -12.16 -1.42
N CYS A 96 5.74 -11.44 -1.08
CA CYS A 96 5.70 -9.98 -0.98
C CYS A 96 7.06 -9.34 -1.30
N VAL A 97 7.03 -8.01 -1.48
CA VAL A 97 8.24 -7.19 -1.61
C VAL A 97 8.31 -6.23 -0.43
N GLY A 98 9.20 -6.55 0.53
CA GLY A 98 9.48 -5.67 1.66
C GLY A 98 10.34 -4.47 1.25
N PHE A 99 10.25 -3.37 2.01
CA PHE A 99 11.04 -2.17 1.73
C PHE A 99 11.16 -1.26 2.96
N GLN A 100 11.99 -0.20 2.83
CA GLN A 100 12.07 0.87 3.81
C GLN A 100 11.14 2.03 3.43
N GLY A 101 10.51 2.61 4.44
CA GLY A 101 9.85 3.90 4.34
C GLY A 101 10.40 4.88 5.36
N GLU A 102 9.88 6.10 5.36
CA GLU A 102 10.11 7.10 6.40
C GLU A 102 8.80 7.74 6.83
N VAL A 103 8.67 8.02 8.11
CA VAL A 103 7.50 8.69 8.68
C VAL A 103 7.91 9.89 9.50
N SER A 104 7.18 11.00 9.35
CA SER A 104 7.21 12.14 10.24
C SER A 104 5.92 12.19 11.04
N VAL A 105 6.00 12.05 12.37
CA VAL A 105 4.84 12.09 13.25
C VAL A 105 4.64 13.52 13.75
N SER A 106 3.49 14.13 13.44
CA SER A 106 3.11 15.52 13.86
C SER A 106 4.19 16.56 13.50
N GLY A 107 4.85 16.41 12.35
CA GLY A 107 5.92 17.32 11.89
C GLY A 107 7.25 17.17 12.63
N GLY A 108 7.41 16.11 13.42
CA GLY A 108 8.68 15.75 14.05
C GLY A 108 9.73 15.22 13.06
N PRO A 109 10.91 14.84 13.55
CA PRO A 109 11.96 14.32 12.69
C PRO A 109 11.53 13.04 11.96
N TRP A 110 12.01 12.88 10.75
CA TRP A 110 11.81 11.67 9.98
C TRP A 110 12.46 10.47 10.67
N LYS A 111 11.73 9.37 10.75
CA LYS A 111 12.19 8.07 11.24
C LYS A 111 11.96 6.99 10.20
N LYS A 112 12.89 6.06 10.10
CA LYS A 112 12.73 4.91 9.21
C LYS A 112 11.62 3.98 9.67
N VAL A 113 10.95 3.38 8.69
CA VAL A 113 10.00 2.29 8.86
C VAL A 113 10.49 1.12 8.02
N PHE A 114 10.53 -0.06 8.61
CA PHE A 114 10.98 -1.29 7.95
C PHE A 114 9.79 -2.25 7.80
N TYR A 115 9.32 -2.42 6.57
CA TYR A 115 8.24 -3.35 6.24
C TYR A 115 8.83 -4.67 5.78
N SER A 116 8.72 -5.72 6.58
CA SER A 116 9.34 -7.01 6.27
C SER A 116 8.62 -8.16 6.96
N VAL A 117 8.59 -9.33 6.33
CA VAL A 117 8.09 -10.59 6.92
C VAL A 117 8.90 -11.03 8.14
N GLU A 118 10.14 -10.57 8.29
CA GLU A 118 10.96 -10.78 9.48
C GLU A 118 10.38 -10.11 10.73
N ASN A 119 9.57 -9.07 10.55
CA ASN A 119 8.89 -8.37 11.64
C ASN A 119 7.58 -9.08 11.97
N LYS A 120 7.61 -10.02 12.91
CA LYS A 120 6.42 -10.80 13.33
C LYS A 120 5.35 -9.95 14.02
N GLU A 121 5.75 -8.83 14.61
CA GLU A 121 4.90 -7.88 15.31
C GLU A 121 5.36 -6.43 15.10
N TRP A 122 4.49 -5.49 15.36
CA TRP A 122 4.83 -4.06 15.30
C TRP A 122 5.66 -3.66 16.53
N ARG A 123 6.85 -3.13 16.28
CA ARG A 123 7.75 -2.63 17.30
C ARG A 123 8.20 -1.22 16.99
N ASP A 124 8.23 -0.39 18.03
CA ASP A 124 8.71 0.98 17.96
C ASP A 124 10.01 1.07 18.75
N GLU A 125 11.12 1.31 18.02
CA GLU A 125 12.46 1.38 18.60
C GLU A 125 13.06 2.78 18.38
N ARG A 126 14.18 3.05 19.05
CA ARG A 126 14.88 4.34 18.92
C ARG A 126 15.32 4.63 17.48
N ASN A 127 15.76 3.61 16.77
CA ASN A 127 16.31 3.67 15.41
C ASN A 127 15.26 3.55 14.30
N GLY A 128 14.00 3.22 14.63
CA GLY A 128 12.94 3.11 13.63
C GLY A 128 11.72 2.32 14.09
N TYR A 129 10.80 2.17 13.17
CA TYR A 129 9.57 1.42 13.33
C TYR A 129 9.66 0.13 12.52
N TYR A 130 9.38 -0.99 13.15
CA TYR A 130 9.41 -2.32 12.52
C TYR A 130 7.97 -2.80 12.34
N ARG A 131 7.62 -3.15 11.12
CA ARG A 131 6.26 -3.52 10.72
C ARG A 131 6.30 -4.81 9.90
N ASN A 132 5.40 -5.73 10.17
CA ASN A 132 5.13 -6.82 9.23
C ASN A 132 4.52 -6.25 7.94
N PRO A 133 4.47 -7.02 6.84
CA PRO A 133 3.84 -6.58 5.60
C PRO A 133 2.43 -6.05 5.84
N GLN A 134 2.12 -4.91 5.24
CA GLN A 134 0.84 -4.23 5.38
C GLN A 134 0.34 -3.70 4.02
N HIS A 135 -0.71 -2.91 4.01
CA HIS A 135 -1.34 -2.43 2.78
C HIS A 135 -0.40 -1.71 1.79
N LEU A 136 0.67 -1.05 2.28
CA LEU A 136 1.67 -0.39 1.42
C LEU A 136 2.62 -1.38 0.73
N THR A 137 2.73 -2.60 1.27
CA THR A 137 3.64 -3.62 0.78
C THR A 137 3.03 -4.36 -0.40
N PRO A 138 3.70 -4.47 -1.57
CA PRO A 138 3.23 -5.35 -2.63
C PRO A 138 3.17 -6.80 -2.16
N ILE A 139 1.99 -7.40 -2.17
CA ILE A 139 1.72 -8.76 -1.70
C ILE A 139 0.98 -9.51 -2.81
N ARG A 140 1.21 -10.82 -2.95
CA ARG A 140 0.42 -11.66 -3.86
C ARG A 140 -1.05 -11.51 -3.58
N ARG A 141 -1.82 -11.13 -4.60
CA ARG A 141 -3.25 -10.87 -4.49
C ARG A 141 -4.03 -12.07 -3.96
N GLU A 142 -3.65 -13.28 -4.33
CA GLU A 142 -4.30 -14.51 -3.84
C GLU A 142 -4.19 -14.70 -2.31
N LEU A 143 -3.11 -14.18 -1.68
CA LEU A 143 -2.94 -14.18 -0.22
C LEU A 143 -3.79 -13.08 0.43
N VAL A 144 -3.79 -11.89 -0.18
CA VAL A 144 -4.59 -10.74 0.29
C VAL A 144 -6.08 -11.06 0.30
N LEU A 145 -6.59 -11.77 -0.69
CA LEU A 145 -8.00 -12.18 -0.79
C LEU A 145 -8.45 -13.13 0.32
N GLN A 146 -7.53 -13.81 1.01
CA GLN A 146 -7.87 -14.72 2.11
C GLN A 146 -8.18 -13.98 3.42
N ILE A 147 -7.77 -12.72 3.54
CA ILE A 147 -7.98 -11.90 4.74
C ILE A 147 -8.83 -10.67 4.37
N PRO A 148 -10.16 -10.74 4.46
CA PRO A 148 -11.04 -9.64 4.08
C PRO A 148 -10.75 -8.36 4.88
N TRP A 149 -10.84 -7.22 4.21
CA TRP A 149 -10.79 -5.92 4.86
C TRP A 149 -12.10 -5.65 5.59
N VAL A 150 -12.00 -5.22 6.85
CA VAL A 150 -13.14 -4.89 7.69
C VAL A 150 -12.87 -3.62 8.49
N GLY A 151 -13.93 -2.92 8.90
CA GLY A 151 -13.83 -1.80 9.81
C GLY A 151 -13.55 -0.44 9.15
N HIS A 152 -13.22 0.51 10.01
CA HIS A 152 -13.04 1.93 9.69
C HIS A 152 -11.57 2.34 9.87
N TYR A 153 -11.34 3.37 10.68
CA TYR A 153 -10.00 3.85 11.00
C TYR A 153 -9.15 2.78 11.70
N GLY A 154 -7.90 2.61 11.27
CA GLY A 154 -7.01 1.57 11.79
C GLY A 154 -7.23 0.18 11.19
N ALA A 155 -8.06 0.08 10.15
CA ALA A 155 -8.28 -1.18 9.42
C ALA A 155 -6.98 -1.75 8.83
N ASP A 156 -6.03 -0.91 8.47
CA ASP A 156 -4.70 -1.26 7.97
C ASP A 156 -3.89 -2.06 9.00
N ARG A 157 -3.88 -1.57 10.25
CA ARG A 157 -3.20 -2.25 11.36
C ARG A 157 -3.87 -3.58 11.69
N ASP A 158 -5.19 -3.60 11.84
CA ASP A 158 -5.95 -4.82 12.12
C ASP A 158 -5.73 -5.86 11.02
N TRP A 159 -5.84 -5.45 9.76
CA TRP A 159 -5.62 -6.33 8.62
C TRP A 159 -4.20 -6.91 8.60
N SER A 160 -3.18 -6.07 8.82
CA SER A 160 -1.78 -6.48 8.88
C SER A 160 -1.52 -7.51 9.98
N HIS A 161 -2.12 -7.35 11.17
CA HIS A 161 -2.03 -8.33 12.26
C HIS A 161 -2.70 -9.65 11.89
N ARG A 162 -3.92 -9.63 11.35
CA ARG A 162 -4.61 -10.86 10.90
C ARG A 162 -3.87 -11.58 9.79
N MET A 163 -3.23 -10.86 8.87
CA MET A 163 -2.38 -11.44 7.84
C MET A 163 -1.15 -12.14 8.44
N ALA A 164 -0.50 -11.52 9.43
CA ALA A 164 0.65 -12.11 10.12
C ALA A 164 0.25 -13.33 10.97
N GLU A 165 -0.86 -13.25 11.71
CA GLU A 165 -1.39 -14.37 12.50
C GLU A 165 -1.77 -15.58 11.64
N ALA A 166 -2.31 -15.32 10.45
CA ALA A 166 -2.63 -16.38 9.50
C ALA A 166 -1.39 -17.04 8.87
N GLY A 167 -0.21 -16.41 8.99
CA GLY A 167 1.06 -16.95 8.49
C GLY A 167 1.10 -17.15 6.97
N LEU A 168 0.35 -16.35 6.22
CA LEU A 168 0.19 -16.53 4.78
C LEU A 168 1.40 -16.08 3.97
N ILE A 169 2.15 -15.07 4.46
CA ILE A 169 3.32 -14.53 3.78
C ILE A 169 4.56 -15.24 4.33
N GLN A 170 5.26 -16.01 3.50
CA GLN A 170 6.40 -16.83 3.89
C GLN A 170 7.71 -16.37 3.27
N THR A 171 7.64 -15.76 2.08
CA THR A 171 8.82 -15.38 1.28
C THR A 171 8.76 -13.91 0.90
N GLU A 172 9.92 -13.24 0.95
CA GLU A 172 10.05 -11.87 0.47
C GLU A 172 11.36 -11.63 -0.27
N ASN A 173 11.35 -10.69 -1.20
CA ASN A 173 12.51 -9.93 -1.63
C ASN A 173 12.48 -8.58 -0.91
N TYR A 174 13.61 -8.13 -0.37
CA TYR A 174 13.67 -6.92 0.43
C TYR A 174 14.47 -5.81 -0.26
N VAL A 175 13.82 -4.68 -0.51
CA VAL A 175 14.44 -3.47 -1.06
C VAL A 175 14.99 -2.61 0.08
N ASN A 176 16.30 -2.63 0.26
CA ASN A 176 16.99 -1.86 1.31
C ASN A 176 17.15 -0.38 0.92
N GLU A 177 16.08 0.23 0.43
CA GLU A 177 16.00 1.61 -0.01
C GLU A 177 14.71 2.24 0.54
N THR A 178 14.72 3.58 0.79
CA THR A 178 13.50 4.29 1.17
C THR A 178 12.64 4.50 -0.06
N MET A 179 11.50 3.81 -0.10
CA MET A 179 10.57 3.81 -1.23
C MET A 179 9.32 4.66 -0.97
N TYR A 180 9.05 5.04 0.30
CA TYR A 180 7.80 5.65 0.71
C TYR A 180 7.98 6.62 1.87
N TRP A 181 7.34 7.81 1.81
CA TRP A 181 7.33 8.82 2.87
C TRP A 181 5.91 9.21 3.21
N TYR A 182 5.57 9.24 4.50
CA TYR A 182 4.27 9.68 4.94
C TYR A 182 4.31 10.55 6.19
N TYR A 183 3.30 11.42 6.31
CA TYR A 183 3.10 12.30 7.46
C TYR A 183 1.98 11.78 8.34
N ALA A 184 2.34 11.13 9.45
CA ALA A 184 1.36 10.72 10.45
C ALA A 184 0.90 11.92 11.27
N GLN A 185 -0.40 12.24 11.20
CA GLN A 185 -1.04 13.30 11.99
C GLN A 185 -2.14 12.69 12.87
N PRO A 186 -1.81 12.11 14.03
CA PRO A 186 -2.77 11.36 14.85
C PRO A 186 -4.02 12.14 15.23
N ASP A 187 -3.88 13.46 15.45
CA ASP A 187 -4.97 14.31 15.94
C ASP A 187 -5.89 14.82 14.82
N LYS A 188 -5.41 15.02 13.62
CA LYS A 188 -6.23 15.44 12.46
C LYS A 188 -7.10 14.32 11.91
N ASN A 189 -6.71 13.07 12.12
CA ASN A 189 -7.47 11.90 11.66
C ASN A 189 -8.67 11.56 12.56
N ARG A 190 -8.76 12.15 13.78
CA ARG A 190 -9.88 11.92 14.71
C ARG A 190 -11.11 12.76 14.40
N GLU A 191 -10.96 13.89 13.73
CA GLU A 191 -12.06 14.85 13.49
C GLU A 191 -12.49 14.94 12.01
N GLY A 192 -12.77 13.85 11.35
CA GLY A 192 -13.66 13.99 10.19
C GLY A 192 -13.18 13.61 8.81
N VAL A 193 -12.03 12.96 8.66
CA VAL A 193 -11.66 12.45 7.32
C VAL A 193 -12.36 11.10 7.03
N TRP A 194 -12.70 10.33 8.07
CA TRP A 194 -13.28 8.99 7.95
C TRP A 194 -14.48 8.76 8.91
N ARG A 195 -15.40 9.74 9.02
CA ARG A 195 -16.71 9.49 9.64
C ARG A 195 -17.74 9.15 8.59
#